data_d1f6237bf229fdf7c655fcd815965910
#
_entry.id   d1f6237bf229fdf7c655fcd815965910
#
_cell.length_a   1.000
_cell.length_b   1.000
_cell.length_c   1.000
_cell.angle_alpha   90.00
_cell.angle_beta   90.00
_cell.angle_gamma   90.00
#
_symmetry.space_group_name_H-M   'P 1'
#
loop_
_entity.id
_entity.type
_entity.pdbx_description
1 polymer ?
#
loop_
_entity_poly.entity_id
_entity_poly.type
_entity_poly.pdbx_seq_one_letter_code
_entity_poly.pdbx_strand_id
1 'polypeptide(L)'
;MITVTLGSEPLVGHRSISGGEKRRVSIACELVTSPSILFLDEPTSGLDAYNAFNVVESLASLARDYNRTVVFTIHQPRSNIVAMFDHLVLLAHGNSVYSGEFSKCHDYLDRIGEPCPPGFNIADYLSELFWIQPPNGLLTRSFPA
;
A
#
# COMPACT_ATOMS: atom_id res chain seq x y z
N MET A 1 25.35 12.57 8.27
CA MET A 1 25.08 12.03 9.62
C MET A 1 23.82 12.70 10.13
N ILE A 2 22.69 12.00 10.23
CA ILE A 2 21.43 12.55 10.73
C ILE A 2 21.27 12.05 12.16
N THR A 3 21.33 12.94 13.11
CA THR A 3 21.04 12.63 14.52
C THR A 3 19.54 12.82 14.73
N VAL A 4 18.83 11.74 15.05
CA VAL A 4 17.41 11.78 15.41
C VAL A 4 17.31 11.77 16.92
N THR A 5 16.84 12.87 17.51
CA THR A 5 16.52 12.93 18.94
C THR A 5 15.03 12.63 19.11
N LEU A 6 14.71 11.49 19.71
CA LEU A 6 13.36 11.11 20.09
C LEU A 6 13.04 11.71 21.47
N GLY A 7 12.16 12.70 21.47
CA GLY A 7 11.38 13.11 22.63
C GLY A 7 12.11 13.88 23.71
N SER A 8 11.82 15.12 23.79
CA SER A 8 11.57 15.99 24.96
C SER A 8 11.45 17.43 24.45
N GLU A 9 10.69 18.23 25.11
CA GLU A 9 10.30 19.64 24.92
C GLU A 9 10.94 20.44 23.76
N PRO A 10 10.18 21.26 23.01
CA PRO A 10 10.73 22.02 21.89
C PRO A 10 11.70 23.08 22.43
N LEU A 11 12.98 22.77 22.31
CA LEU A 11 14.00 23.84 22.37
C LEU A 11 13.72 24.77 21.19
N VAL A 12 13.49 26.03 21.48
CA VAL A 12 13.24 27.09 20.51
C VAL A 12 14.28 27.03 19.40
N GLY A 13 13.81 26.71 18.18
CA GLY A 13 14.63 26.64 16.97
C GLY A 13 14.82 25.27 16.31
N HIS A 14 14.38 24.16 16.89
CA HIS A 14 14.45 22.87 16.23
C HIS A 14 13.22 22.61 15.35
N ARG A 15 13.41 22.48 14.02
CA ARG A 15 12.40 21.99 13.11
C ARG A 15 12.00 20.57 13.52
N SER A 16 10.73 20.37 13.87
CA SER A 16 10.20 19.02 14.04
C SER A 16 10.28 18.26 12.71
N ILE A 17 10.64 16.97 12.75
CA ILE A 17 10.62 16.12 11.58
C ILE A 17 9.19 15.97 11.05
N SER A 18 9.04 15.94 9.72
CA SER A 18 7.76 15.76 9.03
C SER A 18 7.13 14.39 9.32
N GLY A 19 5.82 14.25 9.07
CA GLY A 19 5.12 12.98 9.20
C GLY A 19 5.75 11.84 8.38
N GLY A 20 6.16 12.14 7.14
CA GLY A 20 6.86 11.18 6.28
C GLY A 20 8.24 10.78 6.80
N GLU A 21 9.00 11.73 7.38
CA GLU A 21 10.28 11.41 8.01
C GLU A 21 10.11 10.55 9.25
N LYS A 22 9.11 10.82 10.09
CA LYS A 22 8.77 9.97 11.25
C LYS A 22 8.44 8.55 10.82
N ARG A 23 7.66 8.39 9.75
CA ARG A 23 7.29 7.06 9.23
C ARG A 23 8.52 6.30 8.72
N ARG A 24 9.40 6.95 7.95
CA ARG A 24 10.65 6.34 7.48
C ARG A 24 11.58 5.96 8.64
N VAL A 25 11.67 6.78 9.68
CA VAL A 25 12.44 6.43 10.89
C VAL A 25 11.85 5.21 11.58
N SER A 26 10.52 5.13 11.73
CA SER A 26 9.86 3.95 12.32
C SER A 26 10.18 2.67 11.52
N ILE A 27 10.07 2.73 10.19
CA ILE A 27 10.45 1.62 9.30
C ILE A 27 11.94 1.26 9.47
N ALA A 28 12.81 2.24 9.53
CA ALA A 28 14.25 2.02 9.72
C ALA A 28 14.58 1.32 11.05
N CYS A 29 13.83 1.62 12.12
CA CYS A 29 14.00 0.94 13.41
C CYS A 29 13.68 -0.56 13.30
N GLU A 30 12.60 -0.93 12.60
CA GLU A 30 12.25 -2.34 12.38
C GLU A 30 13.27 -3.07 11.50
N LEU A 31 13.93 -2.34 10.60
CA LEU A 31 14.95 -2.90 9.71
C LEU A 31 16.30 -3.21 10.38
N VAL A 32 16.53 -2.72 11.60
CA VAL A 32 17.77 -2.98 12.36
C VAL A 32 18.01 -4.47 12.56
N THR A 33 16.93 -5.25 12.76
CA THR A 33 16.99 -6.70 12.93
C THR A 33 17.14 -7.46 11.61
N SER A 34 17.19 -6.75 10.49
CA SER A 34 17.34 -7.31 9.14
C SER A 34 16.29 -8.40 8.78
N PRO A 35 14.98 -8.15 8.97
CA PRO A 35 13.93 -9.14 8.73
C PRO A 35 13.82 -9.48 7.23
N SER A 36 13.53 -10.74 6.89
CA SER A 36 13.25 -11.15 5.50
C SER A 36 11.84 -10.72 5.04
N ILE A 37 10.91 -10.59 5.97
CA ILE A 37 9.53 -10.17 5.73
C ILE A 37 9.22 -8.98 6.64
N LEU A 38 8.68 -7.91 6.06
CA LEU A 38 8.27 -6.70 6.78
C LEU A 38 6.76 -6.52 6.63
N PHE A 39 6.04 -6.43 7.75
CA PHE A 39 4.61 -6.11 7.78
C PHE A 39 4.39 -4.68 8.26
N LEU A 40 3.57 -3.94 7.53
CA LEU A 40 3.24 -2.55 7.85
C LEU A 40 1.74 -2.33 7.76
N ASP A 41 1.20 -1.66 8.76
CA ASP A 41 -0.20 -1.27 8.75
C ASP A 41 -0.34 0.20 8.38
N GLU A 42 -1.02 0.46 7.27
CA GLU A 42 -1.26 1.80 6.70
C GLU A 42 -0.04 2.73 6.73
N PRO A 43 1.11 2.38 6.13
CA PRO A 43 2.35 3.18 6.24
C PRO A 43 2.23 4.59 5.65
N THR A 44 1.18 4.85 4.86
CA THR A 44 0.92 6.15 4.21
C THR A 44 -0.17 6.97 4.89
N SER A 45 -0.81 6.45 5.93
CA SER A 45 -1.90 7.15 6.63
C SER A 45 -1.45 8.47 7.21
N GLY A 46 -2.24 9.53 7.00
CA GLY A 46 -1.94 10.88 7.47
C GLY A 46 -0.80 11.60 6.75
N LEU A 47 -0.30 11.04 5.65
CA LEU A 47 0.70 11.69 4.81
C LEU A 47 0.06 12.40 3.61
N ASP A 48 0.68 13.50 3.18
CA ASP A 48 0.37 14.08 1.88
C ASP A 48 0.86 13.16 0.73
N ALA A 49 0.39 13.46 -0.49
CA ALA A 49 0.65 12.60 -1.65
C ALA A 49 2.14 12.41 -1.99
N TYR A 50 2.95 13.44 -1.77
CA TYR A 50 4.38 13.38 -2.04
C TYR A 50 5.09 12.49 -1.01
N ASN A 51 4.80 12.68 0.26
CA ASN A 51 5.37 11.87 1.33
C ASN A 51 4.89 10.42 1.29
N ALA A 52 3.62 10.18 0.95
CA ALA A 52 3.08 8.83 0.75
C ALA A 52 3.82 8.09 -0.38
N PHE A 53 4.02 8.76 -1.52
CA PHE A 53 4.79 8.21 -2.64
C PHE A 53 6.22 7.84 -2.22
N ASN A 54 6.94 8.76 -1.56
CA ASN A 54 8.33 8.53 -1.14
C ASN A 54 8.46 7.37 -0.13
N VAL A 55 7.47 7.18 0.74
CA VAL A 55 7.46 6.04 1.67
C VAL A 55 7.30 4.74 0.90
N VAL A 56 6.34 4.64 -0.03
CA VAL A 56 6.11 3.42 -0.81
C VAL A 56 7.27 3.14 -1.75
N GLU A 57 7.86 4.15 -2.39
CA GLU A 57 9.05 4.01 -3.22
C GLU A 57 10.23 3.44 -2.41
N SER A 58 10.43 3.92 -1.18
CA SER A 58 11.46 3.38 -0.28
C SER A 58 11.21 1.92 0.07
N LEU A 59 9.94 1.53 0.29
CA LEU A 59 9.55 0.14 0.54
C LEU A 59 9.75 -0.75 -0.69
N ALA A 60 9.39 -0.26 -1.88
CA ALA A 60 9.60 -0.97 -3.13
C ALA A 60 11.09 -1.16 -3.44
N SER A 61 11.92 -0.14 -3.18
CA SER A 61 13.39 -0.25 -3.29
C SER A 61 13.96 -1.26 -2.29
N LEU A 62 13.45 -1.26 -1.06
CA LEU A 62 13.84 -2.24 -0.05
C LEU A 62 13.54 -3.67 -0.50
N ALA A 63 12.38 -3.91 -1.09
CA ALA A 63 12.00 -5.22 -1.61
C ALA A 63 12.93 -5.67 -2.74
N ARG A 64 13.17 -4.80 -3.73
CA ARG A 64 13.99 -5.11 -4.91
C ARG A 64 15.48 -5.24 -4.60
N ASP A 65 16.05 -4.25 -3.90
CA ASP A 65 17.50 -4.13 -3.76
C ASP A 65 18.05 -5.08 -2.70
N TYR A 66 17.23 -5.47 -1.73
CA TYR A 66 17.62 -6.34 -0.62
C TYR A 66 16.88 -7.67 -0.60
N ASN A 67 16.14 -8.00 -1.67
CA ASN A 67 15.41 -9.26 -1.82
C ASN A 67 14.53 -9.58 -0.61
N ARG A 68 13.73 -8.60 -0.19
CA ARG A 68 12.82 -8.71 0.97
C ARG A 68 11.37 -8.75 0.52
N THR A 69 10.55 -9.42 1.31
CA THR A 69 9.10 -9.37 1.14
C THR A 69 8.54 -8.24 2.00
N VAL A 70 7.86 -7.29 1.39
CA VAL A 70 7.18 -6.19 2.09
C VAL A 70 5.68 -6.35 1.88
N VAL A 71 4.94 -6.50 2.97
CA VAL A 71 3.49 -6.64 2.98
C VAL A 71 2.91 -5.47 3.77
N PHE A 72 2.00 -4.73 3.18
CA PHE A 72 1.38 -3.61 3.87
C PHE A 72 -0.08 -3.41 3.48
N THR A 73 -0.86 -2.87 4.40
CA THR A 73 -2.21 -2.39 4.13
C THR A 73 -2.15 -0.96 3.60
N ILE A 74 -3.03 -0.62 2.67
CA ILE A 74 -3.15 0.74 2.15
C ILE A 74 -4.60 1.03 1.80
N HIS A 75 -5.05 2.23 2.07
CA HIS A 75 -6.40 2.68 1.75
C HIS A 75 -6.34 3.70 0.60
N GLN A 76 -7.12 3.46 -0.46
CA GLN A 76 -7.26 4.34 -1.64
C GLN A 76 -5.92 4.88 -2.20
N PRO A 77 -5.00 3.98 -2.60
CA PRO A 77 -3.71 4.41 -3.13
C PRO A 77 -3.87 5.10 -4.50
N ARG A 78 -3.08 6.13 -4.76
CA ARG A 78 -3.02 6.75 -6.09
C ARG A 78 -2.43 5.80 -7.13
N SER A 79 -2.76 6.01 -8.41
CA SER A 79 -2.29 5.17 -9.52
C SER A 79 -0.78 5.00 -9.60
N ASN A 80 -0.01 6.05 -9.31
CA ASN A 80 1.45 5.99 -9.30
C ASN A 80 2.02 5.13 -8.16
N ILE A 81 1.28 4.99 -7.07
CA ILE A 81 1.62 4.09 -5.94
C ILE A 81 1.28 2.66 -6.30
N VAL A 82 0.08 2.42 -6.83
CA VAL A 82 -0.40 1.08 -7.20
C VAL A 82 0.48 0.45 -8.28
N ALA A 83 1.01 1.25 -9.20
CA ALA A 83 1.93 0.80 -10.24
C ALA A 83 3.26 0.21 -9.72
N MET A 84 3.57 0.41 -8.43
CA MET A 84 4.76 -0.18 -7.78
C MET A 84 4.51 -1.54 -7.15
N PHE A 85 3.25 -2.04 -7.17
CA PHE A 85 2.90 -3.30 -6.51
C PHE A 85 3.15 -4.50 -7.44
N ASP A 86 3.81 -5.52 -6.91
CA ASP A 86 3.95 -6.81 -7.61
C ASP A 86 2.71 -7.66 -7.41
N HIS A 87 2.16 -7.68 -6.20
CA HIS A 87 1.03 -8.50 -5.80
C HIS A 87 -0.03 -7.67 -5.08
N LEU A 88 -1.30 -7.96 -5.36
CA LEU A 88 -2.45 -7.31 -4.74
C LEU A 88 -3.32 -8.35 -4.04
N VAL A 89 -3.68 -8.06 -2.79
CA VAL A 89 -4.78 -8.75 -2.09
C VAL A 89 -5.87 -7.71 -1.84
N LEU A 90 -7.01 -7.88 -2.49
CA LEU A 90 -8.16 -7.01 -2.32
C LEU A 90 -9.16 -7.63 -1.35
N LEU A 91 -9.44 -6.92 -0.28
CA LEU A 91 -10.39 -7.34 0.75
C LEU A 91 -11.64 -6.45 0.68
N ALA A 92 -12.82 -7.06 0.65
CA ALA A 92 -14.08 -6.35 0.72
C ALA A 92 -15.11 -7.17 1.53
N HIS A 93 -15.83 -6.49 2.42
CA HIS A 93 -16.86 -7.10 3.28
C HIS A 93 -16.40 -8.38 4.01
N GLY A 94 -15.15 -8.39 4.49
CA GLY A 94 -14.59 -9.52 5.22
C GLY A 94 -14.14 -10.72 4.34
N ASN A 95 -14.17 -10.57 3.03
CA ASN A 95 -13.76 -11.60 2.08
C ASN A 95 -12.57 -11.13 1.23
N SER A 96 -11.73 -12.09 0.78
CA SER A 96 -10.76 -11.83 -0.26
C SER A 96 -11.46 -11.88 -1.62
N VAL A 97 -11.44 -10.77 -2.33
CA VAL A 97 -12.08 -10.65 -3.66
C VAL A 97 -11.09 -10.92 -4.77
N TYR A 98 -9.85 -10.51 -4.58
CA TYR A 98 -8.75 -10.78 -5.49
C TYR A 98 -7.48 -11.07 -4.69
N SER A 99 -6.70 -12.03 -5.16
CA SER A 99 -5.34 -12.29 -4.69
C SER A 99 -4.51 -12.75 -5.87
N GLY A 100 -3.51 -11.97 -6.27
CA GLY A 100 -2.70 -12.30 -7.44
C GLY A 100 -1.77 -11.17 -7.84
N GLU A 101 -1.01 -11.39 -8.92
CA GLU A 101 -0.15 -10.38 -9.51
C GLU A 101 -0.96 -9.15 -9.91
N PHE A 102 -0.47 -7.95 -9.57
CA PHE A 102 -1.16 -6.72 -9.93
C PHE A 102 -1.38 -6.58 -11.44
N SER A 103 -0.41 -7.02 -12.23
CA SER A 103 -0.48 -7.04 -13.72
C SER A 103 -1.68 -7.81 -14.28
N LYS A 104 -2.18 -8.82 -13.56
CA LYS A 104 -3.31 -9.68 -13.96
C LYS A 104 -4.67 -9.19 -13.44
N CYS A 105 -4.69 -8.07 -12.74
CA CYS A 105 -5.92 -7.56 -12.12
C CYS A 105 -6.95 -7.14 -13.18
N HIS A 106 -6.53 -6.55 -14.30
CA HIS A 106 -7.41 -6.20 -15.42
C HIS A 106 -8.07 -7.44 -16.02
N ASP A 107 -7.29 -8.49 -16.32
CA ASP A 107 -7.82 -9.75 -16.86
C ASP A 107 -8.82 -10.41 -15.90
N TYR A 108 -8.61 -10.25 -14.60
CA TYR A 108 -9.57 -10.73 -13.61
C TYR A 108 -10.89 -9.96 -13.69
N LEU A 109 -10.84 -8.63 -13.75
CA LEU A 109 -12.03 -7.79 -13.87
C LEU A 109 -12.83 -8.10 -15.14
N ASP A 110 -12.15 -8.29 -16.27
CA ASP A 110 -12.78 -8.69 -17.52
C ASP A 110 -13.51 -10.04 -17.40
N ARG A 111 -12.90 -11.02 -16.72
CA ARG A 111 -13.49 -12.34 -16.50
C ARG A 111 -14.72 -12.34 -15.60
N ILE A 112 -14.81 -11.43 -14.66
CA ILE A 112 -16.00 -11.31 -13.80
C ILE A 112 -17.10 -10.43 -14.41
N GLY A 113 -16.87 -9.87 -15.60
CA GLY A 113 -17.84 -9.05 -16.33
C GLY A 113 -17.86 -7.58 -15.88
N GLU A 114 -16.83 -7.14 -15.18
CA GLU A 114 -16.68 -5.78 -14.65
C GLU A 114 -15.39 -5.12 -15.18
N PRO A 115 -15.27 -4.93 -16.50
CA PRO A 115 -14.05 -4.38 -17.09
C PRO A 115 -13.79 -2.96 -16.61
N CYS A 116 -12.54 -2.68 -16.24
CA CYS A 116 -12.13 -1.34 -15.88
C CYS A 116 -12.20 -0.40 -17.11
N PRO A 117 -12.95 0.71 -17.05
CA PRO A 117 -13.07 1.61 -18.19
C PRO A 117 -11.71 2.18 -18.62
N PRO A 118 -11.51 2.42 -19.94
CA PRO A 118 -10.28 3.02 -20.44
C PRO A 118 -10.00 4.38 -19.80
N GLY A 119 -8.79 4.57 -19.29
CA GLY A 119 -8.36 5.81 -18.65
C GLY A 119 -8.73 5.96 -17.17
N PHE A 120 -9.45 5.00 -16.60
CA PHE A 120 -9.69 4.97 -15.17
C PHE A 120 -8.47 4.41 -14.42
N ASN A 121 -8.24 4.95 -13.22
CA ASN A 121 -7.30 4.35 -12.29
C ASN A 121 -7.89 3.06 -11.73
N ILE A 122 -7.21 1.94 -11.90
CA ILE A 122 -7.68 0.64 -11.43
C ILE A 122 -7.93 0.61 -9.91
N ALA A 123 -7.13 1.31 -9.11
CA ALA A 123 -7.33 1.36 -7.66
C ALA A 123 -8.61 2.09 -7.27
N ASP A 124 -8.91 3.20 -7.95
CA ASP A 124 -10.14 3.95 -7.74
C ASP A 124 -11.34 3.11 -8.19
N TYR A 125 -11.23 2.47 -9.36
CA TYR A 125 -12.27 1.60 -9.90
C TYR A 125 -12.56 0.40 -8.98
N LEU A 126 -11.53 -0.28 -8.47
CA LEU A 126 -11.68 -1.37 -7.50
C LEU A 126 -12.35 -0.90 -6.21
N SER A 127 -11.99 0.29 -5.73
CA SER A 127 -12.59 0.87 -4.53
C SER A 127 -14.07 1.17 -4.76
N GLU A 128 -14.44 1.72 -5.91
CA GLU A 128 -15.83 2.01 -6.25
C GLU A 128 -16.64 0.72 -6.43
N LEU A 129 -16.13 -0.24 -7.21
CA LEU A 129 -16.80 -1.48 -7.53
C LEU A 129 -17.13 -2.33 -6.29
N PHE A 130 -16.17 -2.49 -5.38
CA PHE A 130 -16.33 -3.41 -4.25
C PHE A 130 -16.81 -2.75 -2.97
N TRP A 131 -16.68 -1.43 -2.85
CA TRP A 131 -17.13 -0.70 -1.67
C TRP A 131 -18.56 -0.16 -1.83
N ILE A 132 -18.90 0.38 -3.00
CA ILE A 132 -20.18 1.05 -3.27
C ILE A 132 -21.21 0.09 -3.84
N GLN A 133 -20.80 -0.81 -4.72
CA GLN A 133 -21.68 -1.79 -5.38
C GLN A 133 -21.02 -3.15 -5.43
N PRO A 134 -21.09 -3.96 -4.35
CA PRO A 134 -20.58 -5.32 -4.46
C PRO A 134 -21.34 -6.04 -5.59
N PRO A 135 -20.64 -6.59 -6.60
CA PRO A 135 -21.27 -7.29 -7.72
C PRO A 135 -22.18 -8.40 -7.19
N ASN A 136 -23.43 -8.43 -7.66
CA ASN A 136 -24.43 -9.41 -7.27
C ASN A 136 -23.91 -10.83 -7.50
N GLY A 137 -23.63 -11.57 -6.43
CA GLY A 137 -23.17 -12.98 -6.46
C GLY A 137 -21.66 -13.22 -6.33
N LEU A 138 -20.80 -12.20 -6.30
CA LEU A 138 -19.35 -12.37 -6.10
C LEU A 138 -18.97 -12.73 -4.65
N LEU A 139 -19.75 -12.29 -3.67
CA LEU A 139 -19.51 -12.59 -2.25
C LEU A 139 -19.77 -14.07 -1.88
N THR A 140 -20.33 -14.87 -2.79
CA THR A 140 -20.64 -16.28 -2.54
C THR A 140 -19.73 -17.26 -3.28
N ARG A 141 -18.78 -16.80 -4.08
CA ARG A 141 -17.82 -17.67 -4.78
C ARG A 141 -16.52 -17.75 -4.00
N SER A 142 -16.31 -18.87 -3.33
CA SER A 142 -14.97 -19.26 -2.90
C SER A 142 -14.09 -19.42 -4.14
N PHE A 143 -13.09 -18.58 -4.30
CA PHE A 143 -12.13 -18.70 -5.39
C PHE A 143 -11.17 -19.85 -5.10
N PRO A 144 -10.95 -20.78 -6.06
CA PRO A 144 -9.91 -21.78 -5.91
C PRO A 144 -8.55 -21.07 -5.86
N ALA A 145 -7.69 -21.54 -4.95
CA ALA A 145 -6.32 -21.11 -4.77
C ALA A 145 -5.48 -21.32 -6.04
#